data_91d708e13d27bf8ddf208a09e6b156c9
#
_entry.id   91d708e13d27bf8ddf208a09e6b156c9
#
_cell.length_a   1.000
_cell.length_b   1.000
_cell.length_c   1.000
_cell.angle_alpha   90.00
_cell.angle_beta   90.00
_cell.angle_gamma   90.00
#
_symmetry.space_group_name_H-M   'P 1'
#
loop_
_entity.id
_entity.type
_entity.pdbx_description
1 polymer ?
#
loop_
_entity_poly.entity_id
_entity_poly.type
_entity_poly.pdbx_seq_one_letter_code
_entity_poly.pdbx_strand_id
1 'polypeptide(L)'
;TLKRKFKLVIEFDPKEGLNFSLSHSSIKKDAKKEKQPTETKKKRRVIRKDVDLKVITSDGTVIQEGKAKDTYVKTIKTIGVKAMLKFDRTVMGRPFLYKGLNPKYKEYEQPLIDQDYRINVCFGHLRKKEYLQEIFADLGLSWSVEIVDN
;
A
#
# COMPACT_ATOMS: atom_id res chain seq x y z
N THR A 1 0.24 -29.76 4.92
CA THR A 1 1.48 -29.18 4.35
C THR A 1 2.56 -29.18 5.43
N LEU A 2 3.62 -29.96 5.24
CA LEU A 2 4.74 -30.07 6.19
C LEU A 2 5.59 -28.81 6.08
N LYS A 3 5.57 -27.97 7.11
CA LYS A 3 6.50 -26.83 7.23
C LYS A 3 7.87 -27.35 7.69
N ARG A 4 8.84 -27.35 6.82
CA ARG A 4 10.24 -27.65 7.17
C ARG A 4 10.92 -26.37 7.67
N LYS A 5 11.51 -26.42 8.87
CA LYS A 5 12.32 -25.33 9.41
C LYS A 5 13.78 -25.67 9.17
N PHE A 6 14.51 -24.72 8.61
CA PHE A 6 15.96 -24.80 8.44
C PHE A 6 16.62 -23.78 9.36
N LYS A 7 17.72 -24.16 9.99
CA LYS A 7 18.58 -23.25 10.73
C LYS A 7 19.85 -23.08 9.92
N LEU A 8 20.10 -21.87 9.43
CA LEU A 8 21.36 -21.49 8.81
C LEU A 8 22.29 -20.98 9.91
N VAL A 9 23.45 -21.60 10.06
CA VAL A 9 24.52 -21.13 10.93
C VAL A 9 25.62 -20.58 10.03
N ILE A 10 25.98 -19.33 10.25
CA ILE A 10 27.04 -18.63 9.53
C ILE A 10 28.15 -18.37 10.56
N GLU A 11 29.29 -18.97 10.33
CA GLU A 11 30.50 -18.75 11.15
C GLU A 11 31.56 -18.07 10.29
N PHE A 12 32.18 -17.06 10.85
CA PHE A 12 33.25 -16.32 10.20
C PHE A 12 34.55 -16.64 10.92
N ASP A 13 35.49 -17.29 10.22
CA ASP A 13 36.87 -17.45 10.68
C ASP A 13 37.78 -16.45 9.92
N PRO A 14 38.50 -15.58 10.61
CA PRO A 14 39.35 -14.58 9.98
C PRO A 14 40.52 -15.20 9.19
N LYS A 15 40.82 -16.49 9.37
CA LYS A 15 41.89 -17.22 8.64
C LYS A 15 41.37 -18.07 7.48
N GLU A 16 40.13 -18.58 7.58
CA GLU A 16 39.58 -19.51 6.59
C GLU A 16 38.36 -18.96 5.79
N GLY A 17 37.85 -17.79 6.14
CA GLY A 17 36.74 -17.16 5.45
C GLY A 17 35.35 -17.57 5.97
N LEU A 18 34.33 -17.43 5.15
CA LEU A 18 32.95 -17.69 5.48
C LEU A 18 32.59 -19.17 5.26
N ASN A 19 32.21 -19.83 6.34
CA ASN A 19 31.70 -21.21 6.29
C ASN A 19 30.17 -21.23 6.46
N PHE A 20 29.49 -21.98 5.59
CA PHE A 20 28.03 -22.14 5.63
C PHE A 20 27.69 -23.61 5.97
N SER A 21 26.94 -23.82 7.04
CA SER A 21 26.41 -25.13 7.34
C SER A 21 24.87 -25.14 7.43
N LEU A 22 24.26 -26.11 6.77
CA LEU A 22 22.81 -26.35 6.82
C LEU A 22 22.55 -27.58 7.71
N SER A 23 21.98 -27.37 8.88
CA SER A 23 21.57 -28.49 9.75
C SER A 23 20.10 -28.86 9.56
N HIS A 24 19.85 -30.13 9.26
CA HIS A 24 18.52 -30.73 9.27
C HIS A 24 18.21 -31.23 10.68
N SER A 25 17.24 -30.62 11.35
CA SER A 25 16.70 -31.19 12.57
C SER A 25 15.42 -31.95 12.26
N SER A 26 15.52 -33.29 12.25
CA SER A 26 14.36 -34.17 12.29
C SER A 26 13.78 -34.20 13.70
N ILE A 27 12.61 -33.64 13.88
CA ILE A 27 11.89 -33.68 15.16
C ILE A 27 11.23 -35.01 15.30
N LYS A 28 11.78 -35.89 16.15
CA LYS A 28 11.08 -37.07 16.68
C LYS A 28 9.93 -36.58 17.58
N LYS A 29 8.72 -37.03 17.28
CA LYS A 29 7.57 -36.89 18.16
C LYS A 29 7.73 -37.86 19.32
N ASP A 30 7.88 -37.36 20.52
CA ASP A 30 7.45 -38.04 21.73
C ASP A 30 7.29 -37.12 22.91
N ALA A 31 6.24 -37.41 23.69
CA ALA A 31 5.96 -37.05 25.07
C ALA A 31 5.20 -35.73 25.35
N LYS A 32 3.94 -35.98 25.72
CA LYS A 32 3.09 -35.20 26.61
C LYS A 32 3.89 -34.35 27.63
N LYS A 33 3.70 -33.05 27.61
CA LYS A 33 3.90 -32.18 28.78
C LYS A 33 2.82 -31.15 28.87
N GLU A 34 2.33 -30.99 30.08
CA GLU A 34 1.25 -30.17 30.58
C GLU A 34 1.23 -28.75 30.06
N LYS A 35 0.01 -28.28 29.76
CA LYS A 35 -0.28 -26.92 29.38
C LYS A 35 -0.17 -26.02 30.61
N GLN A 36 0.89 -25.23 30.71
CA GLN A 36 0.83 -23.97 31.44
C GLN A 36 0.10 -22.93 30.57
N PRO A 37 -0.81 -22.13 31.14
CA PRO A 37 -1.50 -21.09 30.41
C PRO A 37 -0.53 -19.94 30.13
N THR A 38 -0.02 -19.91 28.92
CA THR A 38 0.69 -18.73 28.43
C THR A 38 -0.36 -17.63 28.21
N GLU A 39 -0.32 -16.61 29.05
CA GLU A 39 -1.02 -15.36 28.81
C GLU A 39 -0.70 -14.84 27.41
N THR A 40 -1.64 -15.01 26.51
CA THR A 40 -1.61 -14.36 25.20
C THR A 40 -1.77 -12.87 25.44
N LYS A 41 -0.67 -12.13 25.49
CA LYS A 41 -0.68 -10.66 25.41
C LYS A 41 -1.48 -10.29 24.16
N LYS A 42 -2.76 -9.97 24.35
CA LYS A 42 -3.61 -9.35 23.33
C LYS A 42 -2.86 -8.12 22.82
N LYS A 43 -2.25 -8.19 21.65
CA LYS A 43 -1.71 -7.02 20.95
C LYS A 43 -2.86 -6.01 20.88
N ARG A 44 -2.77 -4.94 21.66
CA ARG A 44 -3.70 -3.81 21.59
C ARG A 44 -3.72 -3.39 20.13
N ARG A 45 -4.85 -3.56 19.45
CA ARG A 45 -5.06 -2.98 18.11
C ARG A 45 -4.93 -1.47 18.31
N VAL A 46 -3.85 -0.90 17.82
CA VAL A 46 -3.75 0.55 17.67
C VAL A 46 -4.91 0.94 16.77
N ILE A 47 -5.89 1.62 17.33
CA ILE A 47 -6.98 2.24 16.57
C ILE A 47 -6.27 3.26 15.67
N ARG A 48 -6.09 2.92 14.40
CA ARG A 48 -5.58 3.88 13.43
C ARG A 48 -6.69 4.89 13.25
N LYS A 49 -6.42 6.15 13.56
CA LYS A 49 -7.33 7.24 13.22
C LYS A 49 -7.61 7.18 11.73
N ASP A 50 -8.87 7.27 11.38
CA ASP A 50 -9.26 7.40 9.98
C ASP A 50 -8.74 8.75 9.48
N VAL A 51 -7.91 8.69 8.46
CA VAL A 51 -7.25 9.84 7.86
C VAL A 51 -7.88 10.09 6.50
N ASP A 52 -8.27 11.33 6.24
CA ASP A 52 -8.79 11.76 4.95
C ASP A 52 -7.86 12.76 4.24
N LEU A 53 -8.17 13.05 3.00
CA LEU A 53 -7.60 14.13 2.23
C LEU A 53 -8.67 15.22 2.05
N LYS A 54 -8.23 16.47 2.08
CA LYS A 54 -9.05 17.62 1.70
C LYS A 54 -8.37 18.29 0.52
N VAL A 55 -9.07 18.36 -0.60
CA VAL A 55 -8.59 19.04 -1.80
C VAL A 55 -9.41 20.30 -2.00
N ILE A 56 -8.73 21.41 -2.27
CA ILE A 56 -9.35 22.69 -2.56
C ILE A 56 -8.96 23.06 -4.00
N THR A 57 -9.97 23.21 -4.83
CA THR A 57 -9.82 23.56 -6.24
C THR A 57 -9.60 25.08 -6.42
N SER A 58 -9.22 25.53 -7.61
CA SER A 58 -8.96 26.94 -7.90
C SER A 58 -10.16 27.87 -7.72
N ASP A 59 -11.37 27.34 -7.84
CA ASP A 59 -12.64 28.04 -7.60
C ASP A 59 -13.10 27.99 -6.12
N GLY A 60 -12.30 27.40 -5.24
CA GLY A 60 -12.60 27.24 -3.83
C GLY A 60 -13.50 26.02 -3.48
N THR A 61 -13.87 25.20 -4.45
CA THR A 61 -14.63 23.98 -4.19
C THR A 61 -13.80 22.99 -3.36
N VAL A 62 -14.40 22.43 -2.32
CA VAL A 62 -13.77 21.43 -1.44
C VAL A 62 -14.21 20.03 -1.86
N ILE A 63 -13.24 19.15 -2.09
CA ILE A 63 -13.44 17.72 -2.31
C ILE A 63 -12.94 16.98 -1.09
N GLN A 64 -13.85 16.33 -0.35
CA GLN A 64 -13.56 15.53 0.83
C GLN A 64 -14.67 14.48 1.01
N GLU A 65 -14.31 13.19 1.00
CA GLU A 65 -15.26 12.06 0.96
C GLU A 65 -15.20 11.19 2.24
N GLY A 66 -14.53 11.66 3.30
CA GLY A 66 -14.40 10.95 4.58
C GLY A 66 -13.35 9.85 4.60
N LYS A 67 -12.77 9.50 3.46
CA LYS A 67 -11.63 8.56 3.35
C LYS A 67 -10.65 9.03 2.30
N ALA A 68 -9.38 9.01 2.62
CA ALA A 68 -8.31 9.45 1.72
C ALA A 68 -8.35 8.77 0.33
N LYS A 69 -8.79 7.51 0.26
CA LYS A 69 -8.98 6.80 -1.01
C LYS A 69 -10.10 7.41 -1.84
N ASP A 70 -11.23 7.66 -1.23
CA ASP A 70 -12.42 8.12 -1.95
C ASP A 70 -12.26 9.56 -2.40
N THR A 71 -11.68 10.42 -1.56
CA THR A 71 -11.28 11.79 -1.92
C THR A 71 -10.29 11.80 -3.07
N TYR A 72 -9.27 10.92 -3.02
CA TYR A 72 -8.31 10.78 -4.11
C TYR A 72 -8.97 10.41 -5.44
N VAL A 73 -9.83 9.38 -5.45
CA VAL A 73 -10.56 8.93 -6.65
C VAL A 73 -11.48 10.04 -7.17
N LYS A 74 -12.20 10.73 -6.29
CA LYS A 74 -13.08 11.84 -6.64
C LYS A 74 -12.32 12.98 -7.29
N THR A 75 -11.17 13.34 -6.73
CA THR A 75 -10.29 14.38 -7.28
C THR A 75 -9.84 14.03 -8.70
N ILE A 76 -9.38 12.80 -8.93
CA ILE A 76 -8.98 12.35 -10.28
C ILE A 76 -10.15 12.35 -11.26
N LYS A 77 -11.35 11.96 -10.83
CA LYS A 77 -12.56 12.06 -11.66
C LYS A 77 -12.86 13.51 -12.04
N THR A 78 -12.70 14.45 -11.11
CA THR A 78 -12.92 15.89 -11.35
C THR A 78 -11.91 16.45 -12.35
N ILE A 79 -10.65 16.02 -12.27
CA ILE A 79 -9.61 16.42 -13.25
C ILE A 79 -9.93 15.84 -14.63
N GLY A 80 -10.45 14.62 -14.69
CA GLY A 80 -10.85 13.94 -15.91
C GLY A 80 -9.74 13.15 -16.59
N VAL A 81 -10.14 12.06 -17.25
CA VAL A 81 -9.22 11.08 -17.87
C VAL A 81 -8.32 11.71 -18.94
N LYS A 82 -8.87 12.62 -19.77
CA LYS A 82 -8.10 13.27 -20.85
C LYS A 82 -6.87 14.02 -20.34
N ALA A 83 -7.01 14.73 -19.20
CA ALA A 83 -5.90 15.39 -18.56
C ALA A 83 -4.94 14.39 -17.91
N MET A 84 -5.48 13.35 -17.28
CA MET A 84 -4.70 12.31 -16.61
C MET A 84 -3.88 11.44 -17.56
N LEU A 85 -4.28 11.29 -18.84
CA LEU A 85 -3.49 10.57 -19.83
C LEU A 85 -2.11 11.22 -20.13
N LYS A 86 -1.96 12.50 -19.79
CA LYS A 86 -0.66 13.20 -19.88
C LYS A 86 0.27 12.85 -18.73
N PHE A 87 -0.28 12.31 -17.64
CA PHE A 87 0.45 11.88 -16.45
C PHE A 87 0.83 10.40 -16.58
N ASP A 88 1.75 10.10 -17.50
CA ASP A 88 2.22 8.74 -17.75
C ASP A 88 3.30 8.36 -16.74
N ARG A 89 2.86 7.80 -15.61
CA ARG A 89 3.76 7.32 -14.54
C ARG A 89 3.39 5.93 -14.06
N THR A 90 4.38 5.24 -13.55
CA THR A 90 4.21 3.99 -12.80
C THR A 90 4.24 4.24 -11.30
N VAL A 91 3.30 3.66 -10.59
CA VAL A 91 3.21 3.73 -9.13
C VAL A 91 3.38 2.34 -8.56
N MET A 92 4.43 2.12 -7.78
CA MET A 92 4.75 0.81 -7.20
C MET A 92 4.82 -0.32 -8.26
N GLY A 93 5.43 -0.04 -9.40
CA GLY A 93 5.56 -0.98 -10.51
C GLY A 93 4.27 -1.27 -11.29
N ARG A 94 3.22 -0.48 -11.07
CA ARG A 94 1.94 -0.57 -11.78
C ARG A 94 1.71 0.72 -12.58
N PRO A 95 1.10 0.68 -13.76
CA PRO A 95 0.65 1.89 -14.42
C PRO A 95 -0.27 2.68 -13.49
N PHE A 96 -0.13 3.99 -13.48
CA PHE A 96 -0.96 4.87 -12.68
C PHE A 96 -2.42 4.85 -13.16
N LEU A 97 -2.59 4.98 -14.46
CA LEU A 97 -3.86 4.94 -15.17
C LEU A 97 -3.79 3.84 -16.24
N TYR A 98 -4.84 3.04 -16.37
CA TYR A 98 -4.92 1.99 -17.39
C TYR A 98 -6.35 1.71 -17.82
N LYS A 99 -6.48 1.10 -19.00
CA LYS A 99 -7.76 0.75 -19.58
C LYS A 99 -8.18 -0.67 -19.16
N GLY A 100 -9.42 -0.84 -18.76
CA GLY A 100 -9.98 -2.11 -18.38
C GLY A 100 -9.56 -2.62 -16.99
N LEU A 101 -10.11 -3.76 -16.60
CA LEU A 101 -9.79 -4.44 -15.33
C LEU A 101 -8.55 -5.32 -15.51
N ASN A 102 -7.54 -5.11 -14.69
CA ASN A 102 -6.38 -6.00 -14.65
C ASN A 102 -6.66 -7.16 -13.68
N PRO A 103 -6.76 -8.42 -14.15
CA PRO A 103 -7.12 -9.57 -13.31
C PRO A 103 -6.05 -9.92 -12.26
N LYS A 104 -4.83 -9.38 -12.40
CA LYS A 104 -3.74 -9.57 -11.44
C LYS A 104 -3.98 -8.84 -10.12
N TYR A 105 -4.83 -7.81 -10.12
CA TYR A 105 -5.07 -6.97 -8.96
C TYR A 105 -6.54 -7.02 -8.54
N LYS A 106 -6.79 -6.81 -7.25
CA LYS A 106 -8.15 -6.78 -6.72
C LYS A 106 -8.90 -5.56 -7.23
N GLU A 107 -10.18 -5.71 -7.50
CA GLU A 107 -11.01 -4.64 -8.08
C GLU A 107 -11.03 -3.37 -7.21
N TYR A 108 -11.07 -3.51 -5.89
CA TYR A 108 -11.07 -2.36 -4.98
C TYR A 108 -9.75 -1.57 -4.97
N GLU A 109 -8.65 -2.16 -5.50
CA GLU A 109 -7.35 -1.49 -5.68
C GLU A 109 -7.26 -0.68 -6.97
N GLN A 110 -8.24 -0.87 -7.85
CA GLN A 110 -8.30 -0.29 -9.19
C GLN A 110 -9.70 0.27 -9.51
N PRO A 111 -10.18 1.27 -8.74
CA PRO A 111 -11.49 1.85 -8.97
C PRO A 111 -11.61 2.46 -10.36
N LEU A 112 -12.81 2.37 -10.91
CA LEU A 112 -13.17 2.98 -12.18
C LEU A 112 -13.29 4.50 -12.02
N ILE A 113 -12.65 5.25 -12.89
CA ILE A 113 -12.73 6.73 -12.93
C ILE A 113 -13.56 7.24 -14.09
N ASP A 114 -13.60 6.52 -15.19
CA ASP A 114 -14.44 6.78 -16.37
C ASP A 114 -14.81 5.44 -17.00
N GLN A 115 -15.60 5.42 -18.06
CA GLN A 115 -16.21 4.22 -18.66
C GLN A 115 -15.28 3.00 -18.76
N ASP A 116 -14.03 3.21 -19.16
CA ASP A 116 -13.05 2.15 -19.36
C ASP A 116 -11.76 2.31 -18.55
N TYR A 117 -11.55 3.47 -17.92
CA TYR A 117 -10.29 3.78 -17.27
C TYR A 117 -10.33 3.56 -15.78
N ARG A 118 -9.28 2.94 -15.27
CA ARG A 118 -9.07 2.63 -13.87
C ARG A 118 -7.79 3.25 -13.36
N ILE A 119 -7.77 3.58 -12.08
CA ILE A 119 -6.62 4.17 -11.40
C ILE A 119 -6.12 3.23 -10.30
N ASN A 120 -4.80 3.15 -10.15
CA ASN A 120 -4.20 2.45 -9.03
C ASN A 120 -4.31 3.27 -7.74
N VAL A 121 -4.85 2.67 -6.67
CA VAL A 121 -5.00 3.30 -5.36
C VAL A 121 -4.31 2.53 -4.23
N CYS A 122 -3.50 1.52 -4.56
CA CYS A 122 -2.85 0.61 -3.62
C CYS A 122 -1.61 1.23 -2.96
N PHE A 123 -1.78 2.41 -2.35
CA PHE A 123 -0.74 3.09 -1.59
C PHE A 123 -1.31 3.99 -0.49
N GLY A 124 -0.47 4.34 0.49
CA GLY A 124 -0.89 5.10 1.67
C GLY A 124 -1.37 6.53 1.37
N HIS A 125 -2.02 7.16 2.36
CA HIS A 125 -2.56 8.52 2.24
C HIS A 125 -1.49 9.58 1.97
N LEU A 126 -0.30 9.46 2.56
CA LEU A 126 0.84 10.36 2.29
C LEU A 126 1.22 10.35 0.81
N ARG A 127 1.36 9.15 0.23
CA ARG A 127 1.66 9.02 -1.20
C ARG A 127 0.53 9.52 -2.08
N LYS A 128 -0.73 9.34 -1.68
CA LYS A 128 -1.86 9.94 -2.41
C LYS A 128 -1.77 11.46 -2.44
N LYS A 129 -1.42 12.08 -1.31
CA LYS A 129 -1.19 13.52 -1.24
C LYS A 129 -0.06 13.95 -2.19
N GLU A 130 1.09 13.29 -2.11
CA GLU A 130 2.25 13.59 -2.97
C GLU A 130 1.89 13.49 -4.45
N TYR A 131 1.22 12.42 -4.87
CA TYR A 131 0.81 12.25 -6.27
C TYR A 131 -0.20 13.32 -6.72
N LEU A 132 -1.15 13.72 -5.86
CA LEU A 132 -2.05 14.82 -6.20
C LEU A 132 -1.28 16.13 -6.39
N GLN A 133 -0.30 16.42 -5.53
CA GLN A 133 0.54 17.61 -5.67
C GLN A 133 1.34 17.59 -6.98
N GLU A 134 1.92 16.44 -7.35
CA GLU A 134 2.63 16.27 -8.61
C GLU A 134 1.69 16.45 -9.81
N ILE A 135 0.49 15.86 -9.78
CA ILE A 135 -0.53 16.00 -10.81
C ILE A 135 -0.95 17.47 -10.97
N PHE A 136 -1.19 18.16 -9.86
CA PHE A 136 -1.57 19.58 -9.90
C PHE A 136 -0.46 20.43 -10.54
N ALA A 137 0.79 20.18 -10.17
CA ALA A 137 1.94 20.87 -10.76
C ALA A 137 2.11 20.56 -12.26
N ASP A 138 2.06 19.30 -12.65
CA ASP A 138 2.23 18.86 -14.04
C ASP A 138 1.11 19.37 -14.97
N LEU A 139 -0.10 19.52 -14.44
CA LEU A 139 -1.25 20.04 -15.18
C LEU A 139 -1.44 21.56 -15.03
N GLY A 140 -0.60 22.23 -14.26
CA GLY A 140 -0.71 23.68 -14.00
C GLY A 140 -1.99 24.07 -13.22
N LEU A 141 -2.49 23.17 -12.37
CA LEU A 141 -3.68 23.41 -11.55
C LEU A 141 -3.31 24.13 -10.26
N SER A 142 -3.94 25.26 -9.97
CA SER A 142 -3.78 25.98 -8.70
C SER A 142 -4.63 25.35 -7.58
N TRP A 143 -4.54 24.02 -7.45
CA TRP A 143 -5.25 23.26 -6.42
C TRP A 143 -4.32 22.94 -5.26
N SER A 144 -4.88 22.78 -4.08
CA SER A 144 -4.14 22.34 -2.89
C SER A 144 -4.70 21.06 -2.29
N VAL A 145 -3.87 20.32 -1.58
CA VAL A 145 -4.25 19.08 -0.88
C VAL A 145 -3.64 19.03 0.51
N GLU A 146 -4.48 18.73 1.48
CA GLU A 146 -4.12 18.61 2.89
C GLU A 146 -4.55 17.23 3.41
N ILE A 147 -3.88 16.78 4.48
CA ILE A 147 -4.28 15.60 5.24
C ILE A 147 -5.09 16.09 6.43
N VAL A 148 -6.25 15.49 6.65
CA VAL A 148 -7.14 15.79 7.78
C VAL A 148 -7.40 14.52 8.59
N ASP A 149 -7.32 14.64 9.90
CA ASP A 149 -7.72 13.60 10.84
C ASP A 149 -9.24 13.68 11.04
N ASN A 150 -9.94 12.55 10.88
CA ASN A 150 -11.36 12.41 11.16
C ASN A 150 -11.61 11.96 12.59
#